data_b0bf3f5ac3131d63e8eaea95bdc680b8
#
_entry.id   b0bf3f5ac3131d63e8eaea95bdc680b8
#
_cell.length_a   1.000
_cell.length_b   1.000
_cell.length_c   1.000
_cell.angle_alpha   90.00
_cell.angle_beta   90.00
_cell.angle_gamma   90.00
#
_symmetry.space_group_name_H-M   'P 1'
#
loop_
_entity.id
_entity.type
_entity.pdbx_description
1 polymer ?
#
loop_
_entity_poly.entity_id
_entity_poly.type
_entity_poly.pdbx_seq_one_letter_code
_entity_poly.pdbx_strand_id
1 'polypeptide(L)'
;MSGMAGKSYAAENKDRLKTIPLGSGNVYMIPYVEGSSMPTDAQFETNANMIGRTKNGATFNYSQTFYTAVSDDGVAKKRRLNEETASFTWGIMTWVPETIEKLLRTATASTASEGDYTISVLEGGGIGNQQAKKYWLHFVGGDDIDGKITLTGLGENIDALAVAFANNNETVITPNFEFDPYDAEGHLYKFKMANQPQVTPSTGTPVLTALTLGSLTLDPTFDAAVNNYTTETSDSTNTITATAASGTDIVITVNGNSHTSGTAATWQTGENIVSIQLTSATGMNTYTVIVDKS
;
A
#
# COMPACT_ATOMS: atom_id res chain seq x y z
N MET A 1 0.80 29.38 7.16
CA MET A 1 1.20 27.98 6.99
C MET A 1 1.02 27.69 5.49
N SER A 2 2.14 27.70 4.77
CA SER A 2 2.14 27.44 3.33
C SER A 2 1.87 25.94 3.13
N GLY A 3 0.75 25.63 2.49
CA GLY A 3 0.41 24.26 2.14
C GLY A 3 1.50 23.65 1.25
N MET A 4 2.01 22.50 1.65
CA MET A 4 2.82 21.66 0.77
C MET A 4 1.91 21.06 -0.30
N ALA A 5 1.60 21.88 -1.31
CA ALA A 5 0.90 21.41 -2.48
C ALA A 5 1.86 20.56 -3.31
N GLY A 6 1.54 19.28 -3.45
CA GLY A 6 1.90 18.51 -4.63
C GLY A 6 3.38 18.29 -4.91
N LYS A 7 4.17 17.90 -3.92
CA LYS A 7 5.41 17.20 -4.26
C LYS A 7 5.03 15.81 -4.75
N SER A 8 5.27 15.57 -6.04
CA SER A 8 5.14 14.24 -6.63
C SER A 8 6.11 13.31 -5.89
N TYR A 9 5.60 12.30 -5.21
CA TYR A 9 6.38 11.24 -4.57
C TYR A 9 7.44 10.61 -5.49
N ALA A 10 7.24 10.66 -6.81
CA ALA A 10 8.23 10.26 -7.81
C ALA A 10 9.53 11.07 -7.75
N ALA A 11 9.50 12.32 -7.28
CA ALA A 11 10.68 13.15 -7.09
C ALA A 11 11.37 12.89 -5.74
N GLU A 12 10.62 12.51 -4.71
CA GLU A 12 11.15 12.17 -3.38
C GLU A 12 11.75 10.77 -3.32
N ASN A 13 11.25 9.81 -4.11
CA ASN A 13 11.80 8.46 -4.20
C ASN A 13 13.25 8.35 -4.71
N LYS A 14 13.80 9.41 -5.26
CA LYS A 14 15.23 9.44 -5.60
C LYS A 14 16.12 9.51 -4.36
N ASP A 15 15.56 9.83 -3.21
CA ASP A 15 16.29 10.00 -1.97
C ASP A 15 15.75 9.08 -0.85
N ARG A 16 15.75 7.77 -1.13
CA ARG A 16 15.35 6.72 -0.16
C ARG A 16 16.09 6.79 1.16
N LEU A 17 17.24 7.47 1.19
CA LEU A 17 18.04 7.66 2.40
C LEU A 17 17.45 8.71 3.35
N LYS A 18 16.41 9.43 2.94
CA LYS A 18 15.71 10.43 3.76
C LYS A 18 14.40 9.95 4.34
N THR A 19 13.92 8.76 3.93
CA THR A 19 12.70 8.17 4.47
C THR A 19 12.96 7.66 5.88
N ILE A 20 12.28 8.24 6.85
CA ILE A 20 12.31 7.82 8.26
C ILE A 20 10.94 7.27 8.60
N PRO A 21 10.74 5.93 8.59
CA PRO A 21 9.45 5.35 8.95
C PRO A 21 9.08 5.69 10.39
N LEU A 22 7.99 6.38 10.58
CA LEU A 22 7.45 6.76 11.87
C LEU A 22 6.10 6.10 12.10
N GLY A 23 5.76 5.90 13.36
CA GLY A 23 4.41 5.49 13.77
C GLY A 23 4.35 4.13 14.43
N SER A 24 3.20 3.89 15.04
CA SER A 24 2.77 2.58 15.51
C SER A 24 2.05 1.85 14.37
N GLY A 25 1.84 0.54 14.55
CA GLY A 25 1.16 -0.26 13.54
C GLY A 25 0.07 -1.13 14.14
N ASN A 26 -0.61 -1.87 13.28
CA ASN A 26 -1.56 -2.90 13.66
C ASN A 26 -0.93 -4.27 13.44
N VAL A 27 -1.29 -5.22 14.30
CA VAL A 27 -0.87 -6.62 14.18
C VAL A 27 -2.09 -7.49 13.94
N TYR A 28 -1.95 -8.37 12.96
CA TYR A 28 -2.98 -9.33 12.56
C TYR A 28 -2.42 -10.74 12.65
N MET A 29 -3.26 -11.70 13.04
CA MET A 29 -2.88 -13.10 13.10
C MET A 29 -3.95 -13.99 12.48
N ILE A 30 -3.52 -14.89 11.59
CA ILE A 30 -4.34 -15.93 10.96
C ILE A 30 -3.79 -17.28 11.38
N PRO A 31 -4.65 -18.24 11.84
CA PRO A 31 -4.18 -19.59 12.14
C PRO A 31 -3.50 -20.22 10.92
N TYR A 32 -2.35 -20.86 11.13
CA TYR A 32 -1.68 -21.62 10.10
C TYR A 32 -2.34 -22.97 9.89
N VAL A 33 -2.60 -23.31 8.65
CA VAL A 33 -3.03 -24.65 8.23
C VAL A 33 -1.87 -25.25 7.44
N GLU A 34 -1.45 -26.47 7.83
CA GLU A 34 -0.31 -27.14 7.20
C GLU A 34 -0.50 -27.23 5.67
N GLY A 35 0.54 -26.87 4.92
CA GLY A 35 0.50 -26.82 3.46
C GLY A 35 -0.17 -25.59 2.87
N SER A 36 -0.71 -24.67 3.69
CA SER A 36 -1.25 -23.42 3.18
C SER A 36 -0.15 -22.42 2.81
N SER A 37 -0.37 -21.69 1.73
CA SER A 37 0.49 -20.57 1.35
C SER A 37 0.26 -19.36 2.24
N MET A 38 1.24 -18.43 2.27
CA MET A 38 1.13 -17.15 2.96
C MET A 38 -0.13 -16.38 2.48
N PRO A 39 -1.01 -15.95 3.41
CA PRO A 39 -2.16 -15.13 3.06
C PRO A 39 -1.76 -13.79 2.43
N THR A 40 -2.67 -13.22 1.64
CA THR A 40 -2.50 -11.88 1.06
C THR A 40 -2.75 -10.79 2.11
N ASP A 41 -2.24 -9.58 1.88
CA ASP A 41 -2.45 -8.45 2.79
C ASP A 41 -3.95 -8.20 3.06
N ALA A 42 -4.79 -8.28 2.04
CA ALA A 42 -6.24 -8.11 2.17
C ALA A 42 -6.92 -9.19 3.03
N GLN A 43 -6.38 -10.40 3.04
CA GLN A 43 -6.88 -11.47 3.93
C GLN A 43 -6.46 -11.22 5.39
N PHE A 44 -5.27 -10.66 5.61
CA PHE A 44 -4.82 -10.30 6.95
C PHE A 44 -5.58 -9.12 7.54
N GLU A 45 -5.72 -8.03 6.79
CA GLU A 45 -6.12 -6.71 7.26
C GLU A 45 -7.63 -6.58 7.48
N THR A 46 -8.18 -7.52 8.23
CA THR A 46 -9.59 -7.54 8.64
C THR A 46 -9.71 -7.34 10.16
N ASN A 47 -10.82 -6.78 10.62
CA ASN A 47 -11.07 -6.63 12.07
C ASN A 47 -11.06 -7.95 12.82
N ALA A 48 -11.46 -9.06 12.19
CA ALA A 48 -11.49 -10.38 12.81
C ALA A 48 -10.08 -10.93 13.09
N ASN A 49 -9.09 -10.52 12.33
CA ASN A 49 -7.70 -10.98 12.45
C ASN A 49 -6.84 -10.04 13.30
N MET A 50 -7.35 -8.84 13.63
CA MET A 50 -6.62 -7.87 14.46
C MET A 50 -6.46 -8.39 15.89
N ILE A 51 -5.22 -8.34 16.40
CA ILE A 51 -4.89 -8.83 17.75
C ILE A 51 -5.26 -7.83 18.85
N GLY A 52 -5.39 -6.55 18.51
CA GLY A 52 -5.69 -5.46 19.43
C GLY A 52 -4.97 -4.19 19.02
N ARG A 53 -5.19 -3.12 19.79
CA ARG A 53 -4.50 -1.85 19.56
C ARG A 53 -3.10 -1.90 20.14
N THR A 54 -2.13 -1.43 19.36
CA THR A 54 -0.73 -1.43 19.81
C THR A 54 -0.39 -0.23 20.69
N LYS A 55 0.51 -0.44 21.62
CA LYS A 55 1.12 0.57 22.49
C LYS A 55 2.63 0.33 22.55
N ASN A 56 3.42 1.38 22.67
CA ASN A 56 4.89 1.33 22.74
C ASN A 56 5.59 0.81 21.47
N GLY A 57 4.89 0.80 20.34
CA GLY A 57 5.47 0.39 19.06
C GLY A 57 5.67 -1.11 18.91
N ALA A 58 6.51 -1.48 17.96
CA ALA A 58 6.90 -2.85 17.64
C ALA A 58 8.39 -2.91 17.27
N THR A 59 9.00 -4.05 17.55
CA THR A 59 10.42 -4.30 17.25
C THR A 59 10.57 -5.62 16.50
N PHE A 60 11.24 -5.57 15.37
CA PHE A 60 11.68 -6.75 14.63
C PHE A 60 13.16 -6.98 14.89
N ASN A 61 13.52 -8.20 15.29
CA ASN A 61 14.89 -8.63 15.51
C ASN A 61 15.22 -9.78 14.55
N TYR A 62 16.33 -9.64 13.83
CA TYR A 62 16.91 -10.72 13.05
C TYR A 62 18.37 -10.91 13.46
N SER A 63 18.73 -12.11 13.84
CA SER A 63 20.05 -12.45 14.36
C SER A 63 20.68 -13.56 13.52
N GLN A 64 21.99 -13.47 13.35
CA GLN A 64 22.79 -14.45 12.63
C GLN A 64 23.99 -14.87 13.47
N THR A 65 24.19 -16.18 13.61
CA THR A 65 25.33 -16.77 14.31
C THR A 65 26.27 -17.38 13.30
N PHE A 66 27.58 -17.07 13.41
CA PHE A 66 28.60 -17.53 12.50
C PHE A 66 29.60 -18.44 13.19
N TYR A 67 29.85 -19.61 12.62
CA TYR A 67 31.01 -20.39 12.92
C TYR A 67 32.20 -19.83 12.13
N THR A 68 33.35 -19.67 12.83
CA THR A 68 34.57 -19.20 12.21
C THR A 68 35.68 -20.24 12.49
N ALA A 69 36.15 -20.91 11.43
CA ALA A 69 37.34 -21.73 11.46
C ALA A 69 38.58 -20.86 11.23
N VAL A 70 39.60 -21.06 12.02
CA VAL A 70 40.90 -20.39 11.88
C VAL A 70 41.97 -21.47 11.94
N SER A 71 43.00 -21.40 11.05
CA SER A 71 44.16 -22.30 11.12
C SER A 71 45.01 -21.99 12.36
N ASP A 72 45.80 -22.96 12.82
CA ASP A 72 46.63 -22.82 14.02
C ASP A 72 47.65 -21.68 13.92
N ASP A 73 48.10 -21.39 12.71
CA ASP A 73 48.97 -20.24 12.40
C ASP A 73 48.25 -18.91 12.26
N GLY A 74 46.91 -18.92 12.31
CA GLY A 74 46.04 -17.74 12.16
C GLY A 74 45.94 -17.17 10.74
N VAL A 75 46.61 -17.76 9.76
CA VAL A 75 46.70 -17.24 8.39
C VAL A 75 45.44 -17.54 7.58
N ALA A 76 44.90 -18.76 7.74
CA ALA A 76 43.67 -19.17 7.03
C ALA A 76 42.43 -18.99 7.92
N LYS A 77 41.41 -18.27 7.39
CA LYS A 77 40.17 -18.03 8.11
C LYS A 77 38.98 -18.26 7.19
N LYS A 78 37.98 -19.04 7.63
CA LYS A 78 36.74 -19.31 6.93
C LYS A 78 35.56 -19.11 7.86
N ARG A 79 34.56 -18.32 7.41
CA ARG A 79 33.33 -18.08 8.15
C ARG A 79 32.13 -18.70 7.42
N ARG A 80 31.26 -19.33 8.17
CA ARG A 80 30.03 -19.95 7.70
C ARG A 80 28.87 -19.49 8.61
N LEU A 81 27.73 -19.12 8.02
CA LEU A 81 26.49 -18.95 8.77
C LEU A 81 26.08 -20.31 9.35
N ASN A 82 25.82 -20.35 10.65
CA ASN A 82 25.48 -21.56 11.37
C ASN A 82 24.04 -21.61 11.81
N GLU A 83 23.48 -20.44 12.20
CA GLU A 83 22.13 -20.31 12.72
C GLU A 83 21.60 -18.92 12.42
N GLU A 84 20.31 -18.83 12.20
CA GLU A 84 19.59 -17.56 12.10
C GLU A 84 18.26 -17.66 12.85
N THR A 85 17.86 -16.55 13.46
CA THR A 85 16.58 -16.40 14.16
C THR A 85 15.94 -15.09 13.81
N ALA A 86 14.62 -15.06 13.76
CA ALA A 86 13.86 -13.86 13.57
C ALA A 86 12.73 -13.81 14.60
N SER A 87 12.53 -12.66 15.23
CA SER A 87 11.45 -12.46 16.19
C SER A 87 10.81 -11.08 16.07
N PHE A 88 9.59 -10.98 16.57
CA PHE A 88 8.80 -9.75 16.56
C PHE A 88 8.13 -9.54 17.91
N THR A 89 8.36 -8.38 18.51
CA THR A 89 7.76 -7.97 19.79
C THR A 89 6.91 -6.73 19.58
N TRP A 90 5.77 -6.64 20.25
CA TRP A 90 4.91 -5.46 20.23
C TRP A 90 4.09 -5.36 21.51
N GLY A 91 3.62 -4.16 21.83
CA GLY A 91 2.73 -3.97 22.98
C GLY A 91 1.26 -4.08 22.56
N ILE A 92 0.45 -4.84 23.26
CA ILE A 92 -1.01 -4.96 23.08
C ILE A 92 -1.70 -4.25 24.24
N MET A 93 -2.46 -3.19 23.96
CA MET A 93 -3.18 -2.42 24.97
C MET A 93 -4.66 -2.82 25.08
N THR A 94 -5.32 -3.14 23.96
CA THR A 94 -6.69 -3.63 23.95
C THR A 94 -6.70 -5.11 23.59
N TRP A 95 -7.23 -5.94 24.48
CA TRP A 95 -7.21 -7.38 24.29
C TRP A 95 -8.50 -8.02 24.86
N VAL A 96 -8.83 -9.17 24.33
CA VAL A 96 -9.92 -10.03 24.76
C VAL A 96 -9.40 -11.46 24.90
N PRO A 97 -10.09 -12.36 25.65
CA PRO A 97 -9.68 -13.75 25.82
C PRO A 97 -9.28 -14.45 24.52
N GLU A 98 -9.99 -14.23 23.44
CA GLU A 98 -9.75 -14.82 22.11
C GLU A 98 -8.42 -14.37 21.48
N THR A 99 -7.96 -13.15 21.77
CA THR A 99 -6.63 -12.69 21.34
C THR A 99 -5.50 -13.29 22.18
N ILE A 100 -5.72 -13.42 23.51
CA ILE A 100 -4.75 -14.02 24.40
C ILE A 100 -4.61 -15.53 24.14
N GLU A 101 -5.68 -16.22 23.80
CA GLU A 101 -5.64 -17.62 23.39
C GLU A 101 -4.64 -17.88 22.26
N LYS A 102 -4.55 -16.97 21.29
CA LYS A 102 -3.62 -17.10 20.16
C LYS A 102 -2.14 -17.00 20.57
N LEU A 103 -1.88 -16.41 21.74
CA LEU A 103 -0.52 -16.24 22.27
C LEU A 103 -0.09 -17.40 23.20
N LEU A 104 -1.00 -18.30 23.57
CA LEU A 104 -0.73 -19.35 24.56
C LEU A 104 -1.07 -20.74 24.01
N ARG A 105 -0.13 -21.65 24.08
CA ARG A 105 -0.29 -23.03 23.60
C ARG A 105 -1.31 -23.85 24.41
N THR A 106 -1.49 -23.52 25.69
CA THR A 106 -2.31 -24.30 26.64
C THR A 106 -3.62 -23.60 26.98
N ALA A 107 -3.92 -22.47 26.34
CA ALA A 107 -5.13 -21.71 26.63
C ALA A 107 -6.24 -21.99 25.61
N THR A 108 -7.48 -21.90 26.08
CA THR A 108 -8.69 -21.98 25.26
C THR A 108 -9.64 -20.87 25.69
N ALA A 109 -10.12 -20.12 24.71
CA ALA A 109 -11.16 -19.12 24.91
C ALA A 109 -12.53 -19.73 24.63
N SER A 110 -13.51 -19.35 25.42
CA SER A 110 -14.90 -19.75 25.27
C SER A 110 -15.83 -18.62 25.67
N THR A 111 -17.13 -18.75 25.36
CA THR A 111 -18.15 -17.84 25.82
C THR A 111 -19.10 -18.58 26.79
N ALA A 112 -19.49 -17.92 27.87
CA ALA A 112 -20.46 -18.43 28.82
C ALA A 112 -21.55 -17.38 29.07
N SER A 113 -22.71 -17.82 29.60
CA SER A 113 -23.77 -16.91 30.05
C SER A 113 -23.75 -16.82 31.55
N GLU A 114 -23.75 -15.63 32.11
CA GLU A 114 -23.80 -15.39 33.55
C GLU A 114 -24.86 -14.30 33.83
N GLY A 115 -26.02 -14.74 34.28
CA GLY A 115 -27.20 -13.88 34.39
C GLY A 115 -27.62 -13.36 33.01
N ASP A 116 -27.73 -12.03 32.88
CA ASP A 116 -28.09 -11.34 31.64
C ASP A 116 -26.87 -11.01 30.74
N TYR A 117 -25.67 -11.46 31.11
CA TYR A 117 -24.43 -11.14 30.41
C TYR A 117 -23.85 -12.34 29.66
N THR A 118 -23.32 -12.10 28.46
CA THR A 118 -22.41 -13.02 27.82
C THR A 118 -20.99 -12.64 28.22
N ILE A 119 -20.25 -13.59 28.77
CA ILE A 119 -18.88 -13.39 29.23
C ILE A 119 -17.92 -14.18 28.35
N SER A 120 -16.75 -13.59 28.02
CA SER A 120 -15.65 -14.32 27.42
C SER A 120 -14.74 -14.87 28.50
N VAL A 121 -14.45 -16.16 28.42
CA VAL A 121 -13.70 -16.92 29.43
C VAL A 121 -12.40 -17.38 28.76
N LEU A 122 -11.27 -17.22 29.44
CA LEU A 122 -9.99 -17.80 29.08
C LEU A 122 -9.56 -18.79 30.15
N GLU A 123 -9.44 -20.05 29.77
CA GLU A 123 -8.87 -21.09 30.60
C GLU A 123 -7.51 -21.51 30.06
N GLY A 124 -6.50 -21.59 30.90
CA GLY A 124 -5.16 -21.94 30.47
C GLY A 124 -4.35 -22.70 31.49
N GLY A 125 -3.35 -23.41 31.03
CA GLY A 125 -2.44 -24.20 31.85
C GLY A 125 -2.60 -25.72 31.65
N GLY A 126 -1.73 -26.46 32.32
CA GLY A 126 -1.60 -27.91 32.16
C GLY A 126 -0.84 -28.32 30.91
N ILE A 127 0.31 -28.98 31.09
CA ILE A 127 1.16 -29.42 29.98
C ILE A 127 0.41 -30.36 29.01
N GLY A 128 -0.53 -31.16 29.54
CA GLY A 128 -1.36 -32.07 28.73
C GLY A 128 -2.36 -31.35 27.80
N ASN A 129 -2.62 -30.07 28.01
CA ASN A 129 -3.50 -29.24 27.18
C ASN A 129 -2.77 -28.53 26.06
N GLN A 130 -1.50 -28.86 25.84
CA GLN A 130 -0.68 -28.22 24.81
C GLN A 130 -1.25 -28.49 23.42
N GLN A 131 -1.43 -27.41 22.66
CA GLN A 131 -1.89 -27.42 21.27
C GLN A 131 -0.75 -26.95 20.36
N ALA A 132 -0.62 -27.56 19.19
CA ALA A 132 0.32 -27.09 18.17
C ALA A 132 -0.27 -25.86 17.47
N LYS A 133 -0.16 -24.71 18.10
CA LYS A 133 -0.70 -23.44 17.57
C LYS A 133 0.40 -22.68 16.86
N LYS A 134 0.33 -22.61 15.53
CA LYS A 134 1.15 -21.71 14.71
C LYS A 134 0.23 -20.70 14.01
N TYR A 135 0.74 -19.50 13.83
CA TYR A 135 0.01 -18.42 13.20
C TYR A 135 0.87 -17.71 12.16
N TRP A 136 0.25 -17.28 11.10
CA TRP A 136 0.76 -16.20 10.29
C TRP A 136 0.58 -14.90 11.06
N LEU A 137 1.68 -14.21 11.35
CA LEU A 137 1.68 -12.86 11.90
C LEU A 137 1.91 -11.87 10.77
N HIS A 138 1.14 -10.79 10.76
CA HIS A 138 1.26 -9.70 9.81
C HIS A 138 1.19 -8.36 10.54
N PHE A 139 2.29 -7.64 10.50
CA PHE A 139 2.37 -6.26 11.01
C PHE A 139 2.19 -5.28 9.86
N VAL A 140 1.42 -4.24 10.10
CA VAL A 140 1.20 -3.11 9.19
C VAL A 140 1.49 -1.83 9.93
N GLY A 141 2.52 -1.13 9.50
CA GLY A 141 2.92 0.18 9.99
C GLY A 141 3.16 1.15 8.84
N GLY A 142 3.76 2.29 9.16
CA GLY A 142 3.99 3.38 8.23
C GLY A 142 2.95 4.47 8.34
N ASP A 143 3.08 5.47 7.50
CA ASP A 143 2.17 6.62 7.43
C ASP A 143 1.89 7.01 5.98
N ASP A 144 1.07 8.06 5.80
CA ASP A 144 0.68 8.55 4.47
C ASP A 144 1.85 9.26 3.73
N ILE A 145 2.93 9.58 4.42
CA ILE A 145 4.11 10.27 3.89
C ILE A 145 5.15 9.27 3.43
N ASP A 146 5.50 8.31 4.30
CA ASP A 146 6.56 7.33 4.07
C ASP A 146 6.04 6.03 3.46
N GLY A 147 4.72 5.88 3.40
CA GLY A 147 4.04 4.74 2.82
C GLY A 147 3.88 3.55 3.78
N LYS A 148 3.19 2.55 3.30
CA LYS A 148 2.85 1.35 4.06
C LYS A 148 4.06 0.44 4.21
N ILE A 149 4.33 0.02 5.45
CA ILE A 149 5.34 -0.97 5.78
C ILE A 149 4.64 -2.22 6.29
N THR A 150 5.01 -3.39 5.79
CA THR A 150 4.49 -4.65 6.30
C THR A 150 5.60 -5.63 6.60
N LEU A 151 5.43 -6.38 7.68
CA LEU A 151 6.27 -7.52 8.05
C LEU A 151 5.35 -8.73 8.23
N THR A 152 5.67 -9.82 7.54
CA THR A 152 4.90 -11.07 7.64
C THR A 152 5.83 -12.23 7.93
N GLY A 153 5.43 -13.13 8.82
CA GLY A 153 6.15 -14.36 9.13
C GLY A 153 5.22 -15.41 9.73
N LEU A 154 5.67 -16.65 9.72
CA LEU A 154 4.97 -17.79 10.34
C LEU A 154 5.66 -18.12 11.65
N GLY A 155 4.92 -18.38 12.72
CA GLY A 155 5.54 -18.77 13.97
C GLY A 155 4.55 -18.83 15.14
N GLU A 156 5.09 -18.58 16.34
CA GLU A 156 4.31 -18.61 17.59
C GLU A 156 4.91 -17.71 18.66
N ASN A 157 4.11 -17.38 19.66
CA ASN A 157 4.64 -16.66 20.83
C ASN A 157 5.41 -17.61 21.73
N ILE A 158 6.66 -17.24 22.05
CA ILE A 158 7.54 -18.01 22.93
C ILE A 158 7.66 -17.41 24.34
N ASP A 159 7.12 -16.22 24.54
CA ASP A 159 7.27 -15.50 25.79
C ASP A 159 6.11 -15.78 26.77
N ALA A 160 6.36 -15.51 28.03
CA ALA A 160 5.35 -15.62 29.08
C ALA A 160 4.27 -14.53 28.94
N LEU A 161 3.03 -14.88 29.29
CA LEU A 161 1.97 -13.89 29.46
C LEU A 161 2.16 -13.16 30.80
N ALA A 162 2.43 -11.87 30.75
CA ALA A 162 2.42 -11.00 31.92
C ALA A 162 1.32 -9.95 31.77
N VAL A 163 0.39 -9.91 32.72
CA VAL A 163 -0.72 -8.95 32.77
C VAL A 163 -0.62 -8.17 34.09
N ALA A 164 -0.31 -6.89 34.02
CA ALA A 164 -0.20 -6.02 35.17
C ALA A 164 -1.40 -5.06 35.24
N PHE A 165 -2.11 -5.08 36.36
CA PHE A 165 -3.22 -4.16 36.63
C PHE A 165 -2.74 -3.07 37.59
N ALA A 166 -2.72 -1.82 37.15
CA ALA A 166 -2.29 -0.67 37.93
C ALA A 166 -3.26 0.50 37.79
N ASN A 167 -3.42 1.28 38.88
CA ASN A 167 -4.40 2.37 38.91
C ASN A 167 -4.09 3.54 37.95
N ASN A 168 -2.81 3.73 37.60
CA ASN A 168 -2.33 4.90 36.84
C ASN A 168 -1.61 4.53 35.53
N ASN A 169 -1.69 3.28 35.11
CA ASN A 169 -1.09 2.78 33.88
C ASN A 169 -2.05 1.82 33.18
N GLU A 170 -2.05 1.89 31.87
CA GLU A 170 -2.72 0.88 31.05
C GLU A 170 -2.02 -0.49 31.14
N THR A 171 -2.82 -1.54 31.10
CA THR A 171 -2.31 -2.91 30.99
C THR A 171 -1.83 -3.16 29.58
N VAL A 172 -0.53 -3.37 29.40
CA VAL A 172 0.10 -3.70 28.12
C VAL A 172 0.68 -5.11 28.21
N ILE A 173 0.30 -5.96 27.26
CA ILE A 173 0.88 -7.29 27.08
C ILE A 173 1.93 -7.20 25.98
N THR A 174 3.13 -7.72 26.21
CA THR A 174 4.22 -7.66 25.24
C THR A 174 4.65 -9.08 24.85
N PRO A 175 4.04 -9.69 23.82
CA PRO A 175 4.45 -10.99 23.32
C PRO A 175 5.78 -10.89 22.55
N ASN A 176 6.51 -12.00 22.53
CA ASN A 176 7.67 -12.22 21.66
C ASN A 176 7.37 -13.37 20.71
N PHE A 177 7.13 -13.04 19.45
CA PHE A 177 6.77 -14.00 18.43
C PHE A 177 8.00 -14.41 17.65
N GLU A 178 8.39 -15.68 17.76
CA GLU A 178 9.51 -16.25 17.02
C GLU A 178 9.02 -16.82 15.69
N PHE A 179 9.77 -16.53 14.62
CA PHE A 179 9.43 -16.97 13.27
C PHE A 179 10.09 -18.27 12.90
N ASP A 180 9.31 -19.17 12.32
CA ASP A 180 9.71 -20.41 11.69
C ASP A 180 9.89 -20.23 10.18
N PRO A 181 10.68 -21.09 9.51
CA PRO A 181 10.68 -21.15 8.05
C PRO A 181 9.29 -21.40 7.47
N TYR A 182 8.89 -20.59 6.49
CA TYR A 182 7.54 -20.66 5.91
C TYR A 182 7.49 -21.19 4.46
N ASP A 183 8.64 -21.42 3.85
CA ASP A 183 8.77 -21.98 2.49
C ASP A 183 9.94 -22.96 2.37
N ALA A 184 10.07 -23.57 1.19
CA ALA A 184 11.10 -24.56 0.92
C ALA A 184 12.53 -23.96 0.88
N GLU A 185 12.66 -22.67 0.66
CA GLU A 185 13.90 -21.91 0.65
C GLU A 185 14.35 -21.55 2.08
N GLY A 186 13.47 -21.71 3.07
CA GLY A 186 13.78 -21.48 4.49
C GLY A 186 13.62 -20.01 4.92
N HIS A 187 12.86 -19.22 4.20
CA HIS A 187 12.62 -17.83 4.58
C HIS A 187 11.85 -17.73 5.90
N LEU A 188 12.33 -16.89 6.82
CA LEU A 188 11.72 -16.65 8.14
C LEU A 188 10.72 -15.50 8.12
N TYR A 189 10.95 -14.49 7.30
CA TYR A 189 10.13 -13.30 7.24
C TYR A 189 10.06 -12.70 5.84
N LYS A 190 8.99 -11.93 5.60
CA LYS A 190 8.82 -11.11 4.41
C LYS A 190 8.56 -9.67 4.82
N PHE A 191 9.51 -8.80 4.50
CA PHE A 191 9.40 -7.37 4.74
C PHE A 191 9.05 -6.67 3.43
N LYS A 192 8.01 -5.81 3.45
CA LYS A 192 7.64 -4.98 2.30
C LYS A 192 7.55 -3.53 2.76
N MET A 193 8.07 -2.66 1.94
CA MET A 193 7.90 -1.22 2.07
C MET A 193 7.26 -0.72 0.78
N ALA A 194 6.01 -0.26 0.87
CA ALA A 194 5.32 0.34 -0.26
C ALA A 194 5.71 1.81 -0.31
N ASN A 195 6.70 2.12 -1.13
CA ASN A 195 7.17 3.49 -1.27
C ASN A 195 6.23 4.36 -2.11
N GLN A 196 5.12 3.84 -2.62
CA GLN A 196 4.08 4.62 -3.35
C GLN A 196 2.89 3.76 -3.74
N PRO A 197 1.68 4.35 -3.96
CA PRO A 197 0.73 3.72 -4.86
C PRO A 197 1.47 3.46 -6.18
N GLN A 198 1.49 2.22 -6.63
CA GLN A 198 1.90 1.94 -7.98
C GLN A 198 0.93 2.70 -8.89
N VAL A 199 1.31 3.91 -9.28
CA VAL A 199 0.78 4.47 -10.50
C VAL A 199 1.26 3.46 -11.54
N THR A 200 0.37 2.62 -12.02
CA THR A 200 0.65 1.86 -13.24
C THR A 200 1.11 2.93 -14.22
N PRO A 201 2.36 2.96 -14.67
CA PRO A 201 2.72 3.91 -15.68
C PRO A 201 1.83 3.55 -16.87
N SER A 202 0.88 4.41 -17.18
CA SER A 202 0.32 4.41 -18.51
C SER A 202 1.54 4.62 -19.39
N THR A 203 2.00 3.56 -20.03
CA THR A 203 3.12 3.59 -20.96
C THR A 203 2.61 4.32 -22.20
N GLY A 204 2.66 5.65 -22.17
CA GLY A 204 2.26 6.45 -23.31
C GLY A 204 1.97 7.90 -22.95
N THR A 205 2.34 8.78 -23.83
CA THR A 205 1.87 10.17 -23.85
C THR A 205 0.34 10.17 -23.82
N PRO A 206 -0.35 11.03 -23.00
CA PRO A 206 -1.80 11.04 -22.95
C PRO A 206 -2.37 11.36 -24.34
N VAL A 207 -3.40 10.61 -24.73
CA VAL A 207 -4.08 10.79 -26.01
C VAL A 207 -5.56 11.02 -25.84
N LEU A 208 -6.17 11.76 -26.76
CA LEU A 208 -7.62 11.87 -26.85
C LEU A 208 -8.24 10.52 -27.22
N THR A 209 -9.36 10.18 -26.61
CA THR A 209 -10.19 9.04 -26.99
C THR A 209 -11.26 9.44 -27.99
N ALA A 210 -11.66 10.71 -28.00
CA ALA A 210 -12.54 11.28 -29.02
C ALA A 210 -12.35 12.81 -29.12
N LEU A 211 -12.55 13.34 -30.34
CA LEU A 211 -12.59 14.76 -30.63
C LEU A 211 -13.63 15.02 -31.69
N THR A 212 -14.56 15.95 -31.41
CA THR A 212 -15.56 16.39 -32.35
C THR A 212 -15.75 17.91 -32.28
N LEU A 213 -16.03 18.55 -33.41
CA LEU A 213 -16.39 19.95 -33.52
C LEU A 213 -17.83 20.06 -34.10
N GLY A 214 -18.82 19.68 -33.30
CA GLY A 214 -20.20 19.60 -33.77
C GLY A 214 -20.34 18.59 -34.91
N SER A 215 -20.88 19.06 -36.05
CA SER A 215 -21.07 18.28 -37.28
C SER A 215 -19.89 18.38 -38.26
N LEU A 216 -18.83 19.11 -37.91
CA LEU A 216 -17.69 19.33 -38.83
C LEU A 216 -16.87 18.04 -39.00
N THR A 217 -16.44 17.83 -40.22
CA THR A 217 -15.55 16.71 -40.53
C THR A 217 -14.08 17.16 -40.39
N LEU A 218 -13.33 16.48 -39.58
CA LEU A 218 -11.91 16.72 -39.39
C LEU A 218 -11.12 16.12 -40.57
N ASP A 219 -10.12 16.82 -41.05
CA ASP A 219 -9.14 16.33 -42.01
C ASP A 219 -7.73 16.36 -41.39
N PRO A 220 -7.06 15.20 -41.25
CA PRO A 220 -7.62 13.86 -41.43
C PRO A 220 -8.73 13.53 -40.46
N THR A 221 -9.49 12.47 -40.71
CA THR A 221 -10.47 11.91 -39.74
C THR A 221 -9.76 11.64 -38.42
N PHE A 222 -10.47 11.90 -37.29
CA PHE A 222 -9.87 11.77 -35.97
C PHE A 222 -9.20 10.41 -35.77
N ASP A 223 -7.91 10.45 -35.41
CA ASP A 223 -7.08 9.35 -34.94
C ASP A 223 -6.26 9.82 -33.73
N ALA A 224 -6.25 9.05 -32.65
CA ALA A 224 -5.55 9.41 -31.43
C ALA A 224 -4.02 9.64 -31.60
N ALA A 225 -3.42 9.09 -32.63
CA ALA A 225 -2.01 9.25 -32.95
C ALA A 225 -1.71 10.52 -33.80
N VAL A 226 -2.74 11.19 -34.30
CA VAL A 226 -2.61 12.42 -35.12
C VAL A 226 -2.90 13.62 -34.24
N ASN A 227 -2.00 14.60 -34.23
CA ASN A 227 -2.09 15.75 -33.37
C ASN A 227 -2.55 17.03 -34.10
N ASN A 228 -2.63 17.03 -35.42
CA ASN A 228 -2.99 18.22 -36.20
C ASN A 228 -4.12 17.90 -37.16
N TYR A 229 -5.13 18.73 -37.13
CA TYR A 229 -6.35 18.61 -37.92
C TYR A 229 -6.70 19.94 -38.57
N THR A 230 -7.41 19.89 -39.70
CA THR A 230 -8.06 21.03 -40.32
C THR A 230 -9.55 20.76 -40.53
N THR A 231 -10.34 21.81 -40.60
CA THR A 231 -11.75 21.73 -40.96
C THR A 231 -12.22 23.08 -41.46
N GLU A 232 -13.28 23.11 -42.26
CA GLU A 232 -13.89 24.34 -42.81
C GLU A 232 -15.33 24.48 -42.26
N THR A 233 -15.80 25.70 -42.12
CA THR A 233 -17.17 25.96 -41.68
C THR A 233 -17.68 27.31 -42.21
N SER A 234 -18.98 27.37 -42.50
CA SER A 234 -19.74 28.62 -42.68
C SER A 234 -20.53 29.00 -41.44
N ASP A 235 -20.60 28.12 -40.45
CA ASP A 235 -21.33 28.36 -39.21
C ASP A 235 -20.57 29.37 -38.34
N SER A 236 -21.33 30.16 -37.57
CA SER A 236 -20.75 31.08 -36.61
C SER A 236 -20.23 30.40 -35.34
N THR A 237 -20.75 29.21 -35.02
CA THR A 237 -20.41 28.46 -33.81
C THR A 237 -20.48 26.96 -34.05
N ASN A 238 -19.60 26.19 -33.38
CA ASN A 238 -19.70 24.72 -33.26
C ASN A 238 -19.31 24.28 -31.87
N THR A 239 -19.93 23.21 -31.37
CA THR A 239 -19.59 22.64 -30.06
C THR A 239 -18.30 21.83 -30.15
N ILE A 240 -17.31 22.16 -29.33
CA ILE A 240 -16.06 21.38 -29.21
C ILE A 240 -16.23 20.36 -28.09
N THR A 241 -16.09 19.08 -28.42
CA THR A 241 -16.09 18.00 -27.42
C THR A 241 -14.79 17.22 -27.55
N ALA A 242 -14.01 17.18 -26.45
CA ALA A 242 -12.78 16.41 -26.34
C ALA A 242 -12.88 15.50 -25.13
N THR A 243 -12.53 14.21 -25.29
CA THR A 243 -12.49 13.23 -24.20
C THR A 243 -11.14 12.51 -24.19
N ALA A 244 -10.69 12.15 -23.00
CA ALA A 244 -9.47 11.38 -22.79
C ALA A 244 -9.68 10.31 -21.71
N ALA A 245 -8.67 9.47 -21.48
CA ALA A 245 -8.70 8.47 -20.43
C ALA A 245 -8.79 9.11 -19.03
N SER A 246 -9.38 8.39 -18.08
CA SER A 246 -9.47 8.84 -16.68
C SER A 246 -8.08 9.17 -16.12
N GLY A 247 -7.97 10.27 -15.37
CA GLY A 247 -6.71 10.76 -14.83
C GLY A 247 -5.91 11.65 -15.79
N THR A 248 -6.53 12.08 -16.94
CA THR A 248 -5.97 13.06 -17.85
C THR A 248 -6.72 14.38 -17.72
N ASP A 249 -6.02 15.45 -17.41
CA ASP A 249 -6.55 16.81 -17.44
C ASP A 249 -6.58 17.32 -18.87
N ILE A 250 -7.69 17.96 -19.28
CA ILE A 250 -7.90 18.52 -20.61
C ILE A 250 -8.07 20.04 -20.49
N VAL A 251 -7.21 20.78 -21.13
CA VAL A 251 -7.30 22.24 -21.26
C VAL A 251 -7.52 22.59 -22.73
N ILE A 252 -8.63 23.28 -23.03
CA ILE A 252 -8.97 23.72 -24.40
C ILE A 252 -8.83 25.24 -24.48
N THR A 253 -8.22 25.72 -25.53
CA THR A 253 -8.22 27.14 -25.90
C THR A 253 -8.67 27.34 -27.34
N VAL A 254 -9.39 28.43 -27.60
CA VAL A 254 -9.78 28.85 -28.94
C VAL A 254 -9.23 30.26 -29.16
N ASN A 255 -8.36 30.41 -30.15
CA ASN A 255 -7.66 31.67 -30.43
C ASN A 255 -6.96 32.25 -29.19
N GLY A 256 -6.38 31.31 -28.34
CA GLY A 256 -5.69 31.65 -27.09
C GLY A 256 -6.61 31.89 -25.87
N ASN A 257 -7.93 31.93 -26.03
CA ASN A 257 -8.88 32.10 -24.93
C ASN A 257 -9.35 30.75 -24.39
N SER A 258 -9.47 30.62 -23.07
CA SER A 258 -9.94 29.40 -22.42
C SER A 258 -11.34 29.01 -22.90
N HIS A 259 -11.54 27.71 -23.16
CA HIS A 259 -12.79 27.12 -23.62
C HIS A 259 -13.12 25.85 -22.84
N THR A 260 -14.43 25.59 -22.65
CA THR A 260 -14.89 24.40 -21.92
C THR A 260 -15.38 23.33 -22.90
N SER A 261 -14.92 22.08 -22.74
CA SER A 261 -15.41 20.95 -23.52
C SER A 261 -16.93 20.78 -23.39
N GLY A 262 -17.60 20.48 -24.48
CA GLY A 262 -19.07 20.36 -24.53
C GLY A 262 -19.80 21.67 -24.72
N THR A 263 -19.10 22.82 -24.88
CA THR A 263 -19.74 24.12 -25.15
C THR A 263 -19.47 24.61 -26.58
N ALA A 264 -20.25 25.58 -27.07
CA ALA A 264 -20.07 26.14 -28.40
C ALA A 264 -18.95 27.18 -28.44
N ALA A 265 -17.99 26.98 -29.33
CA ALA A 265 -16.98 27.98 -29.69
C ALA A 265 -17.53 28.93 -30.76
N THR A 266 -17.12 30.21 -30.71
CA THR A 266 -17.47 31.21 -31.72
C THR A 266 -16.29 31.43 -32.63
N TRP A 267 -16.53 31.36 -33.95
CA TRP A 267 -15.49 31.49 -34.97
C TRP A 267 -15.42 32.93 -35.51
N GLN A 268 -14.20 33.37 -35.70
CA GLN A 268 -13.92 34.60 -36.46
C GLN A 268 -13.76 34.25 -37.95
N THR A 269 -14.08 35.16 -38.87
CA THR A 269 -13.85 34.95 -40.30
C THR A 269 -12.36 34.68 -40.56
N GLY A 270 -12.06 33.63 -41.34
CA GLY A 270 -10.71 33.11 -41.61
C GLY A 270 -10.29 32.06 -40.60
N GLU A 271 -8.99 31.91 -40.40
CA GLU A 271 -8.38 30.87 -39.59
C GLU A 271 -8.63 31.08 -38.09
N ASN A 272 -9.11 30.03 -37.45
CA ASN A 272 -9.24 29.93 -35.98
C ASN A 272 -8.43 28.72 -35.47
N ILE A 273 -7.74 28.90 -34.37
CA ILE A 273 -6.89 27.85 -33.78
C ILE A 273 -7.53 27.31 -32.50
N VAL A 274 -7.86 26.03 -32.51
CA VAL A 274 -8.24 25.27 -31.32
C VAL A 274 -7.03 24.47 -30.83
N SER A 275 -6.57 24.74 -29.61
CA SER A 275 -5.52 23.99 -28.98
C SER A 275 -6.08 23.19 -27.82
N ILE A 276 -5.81 21.89 -27.78
CA ILE A 276 -6.26 20.97 -26.74
C ILE A 276 -5.05 20.34 -26.10
N GLN A 277 -4.72 20.78 -24.91
CA GLN A 277 -3.59 20.26 -24.14
C GLN A 277 -4.07 19.20 -23.17
N LEU A 278 -3.40 18.04 -23.21
CA LEU A 278 -3.58 16.94 -22.29
C LEU A 278 -2.42 16.89 -21.32
N THR A 279 -2.72 16.74 -20.04
CA THR A 279 -1.71 16.55 -19.00
C THR A 279 -2.09 15.35 -18.15
N SER A 280 -1.15 14.43 -17.96
CA SER A 280 -1.32 13.26 -17.08
C SER A 280 -0.02 13.02 -16.30
N ALA A 281 -0.04 12.06 -15.40
CA ALA A 281 1.15 11.63 -14.66
C ALA A 281 2.28 11.12 -15.57
N THR A 282 1.97 10.75 -16.83
CA THR A 282 2.93 10.18 -17.79
C THR A 282 3.49 11.19 -18.80
N GLY A 283 2.97 12.41 -18.80
CA GLY A 283 3.45 13.46 -19.69
C GLY A 283 2.36 14.40 -20.20
N MET A 284 2.70 15.14 -21.21
CA MET A 284 1.83 16.11 -21.87
C MET A 284 1.73 15.80 -23.37
N ASN A 285 0.58 16.09 -23.96
CA ASN A 285 0.35 16.05 -25.40
C ASN A 285 -0.54 17.22 -25.80
N THR A 286 -0.41 17.67 -27.06
CA THR A 286 -1.22 18.77 -27.56
C THR A 286 -1.76 18.42 -28.93
N TYR A 287 -3.08 18.59 -29.09
CA TYR A 287 -3.78 18.49 -30.37
C TYR A 287 -4.13 19.90 -30.85
N THR A 288 -4.01 20.14 -32.13
CA THR A 288 -4.35 21.42 -32.76
C THR A 288 -5.37 21.19 -33.87
N VAL A 289 -6.43 21.97 -33.88
CA VAL A 289 -7.40 21.99 -34.97
C VAL A 289 -7.43 23.41 -35.56
N ILE A 290 -7.19 23.54 -36.85
CA ILE A 290 -7.37 24.76 -37.58
C ILE A 290 -8.77 24.74 -38.19
N VAL A 291 -9.59 25.71 -37.84
CA VAL A 291 -10.95 25.89 -38.34
C VAL A 291 -10.97 27.12 -39.24
N ASP A 292 -11.14 26.93 -40.57
CA ASP A 292 -11.27 28.03 -41.51
C ASP A 292 -12.74 28.37 -41.70
N LYS A 293 -13.11 29.58 -41.32
CA LYS A 293 -14.46 30.09 -41.46
C LYS A 293 -14.60 31.01 -42.65
N SER A 294 -15.41 30.58 -43.63
CA SER A 294 -15.82 31.41 -44.79
C SER A 294 -16.80 32.53 -44.42
#